data_e7557d7434de9f6a27af7fade8ee5c15
#
_entry.id   e7557d7434de9f6a27af7fade8ee5c15
#
_cell.length_a   1.000
_cell.length_b   1.000
_cell.length_c   1.000
_cell.angle_alpha   90.00
_cell.angle_beta   90.00
_cell.angle_gamma   90.00
#
_symmetry.space_group_name_H-M   'P 1'
#
loop_
_entity.id
_entity.type
_entity.pdbx_description
1 polymer ?
#
loop_
_entity_poly.entity_id
_entity_poly.type
_entity_poly.pdbx_seq_one_letter_code
_entity_poly.pdbx_strand_id
1 'polypeptide(L)'
;MFETSQYKYRVLVTDFSEPIHFVFWFYNQRGGAENLIKEANNDAGLTAHPSGRFDVNGNHFQLAMLAYNLNCWLMLFNREPQADATELRHTTLATSRLRFLFVAAKIWRHAGRTGISYSDHYEEKGVFERLMNRLRKIEPRGSGYAPVLLPALC
;
A
#
# COMPACT_ATOMS: atom_id res chain seq x y z
N MET A 1 -37.89 8.03 26.44
CA MET A 1 -37.35 8.08 25.07
C MET A 1 -36.35 9.23 25.08
N PHE A 2 -35.07 8.97 25.10
CA PHE A 2 -34.04 10.00 25.14
C PHE A 2 -33.91 10.59 23.77
N GLU A 3 -34.09 11.91 23.61
CA GLU A 3 -33.81 12.61 22.36
C GLU A 3 -32.34 12.41 22.01
N THR A 4 -32.06 11.79 20.88
CA THR A 4 -30.71 11.66 20.33
C THR A 4 -30.23 13.05 19.93
N SER A 5 -29.23 13.56 20.64
CA SER A 5 -28.56 14.82 20.30
C SER A 5 -28.13 14.81 18.84
N GLN A 6 -28.46 15.85 18.09
CA GLN A 6 -28.04 16.06 16.70
C GLN A 6 -26.51 16.19 16.55
N TYR A 7 -25.79 16.37 17.65
CA TYR A 7 -24.37 16.64 17.67
C TYR A 7 -23.59 15.50 18.35
N LYS A 8 -22.47 15.09 17.76
CA LYS A 8 -21.49 14.23 18.40
C LYS A 8 -20.39 15.09 18.99
N TYR A 9 -20.22 15.02 20.29
CA TYR A 9 -19.16 15.74 20.98
C TYR A 9 -17.94 14.85 21.14
N ARG A 10 -16.75 15.42 20.93
CA ARG A 10 -15.47 14.81 21.25
C ARG A 10 -14.68 15.76 22.12
N VAL A 11 -14.09 15.26 23.17
CA VAL A 11 -13.22 16.03 24.07
C VAL A 11 -11.79 15.59 23.78
N LEU A 12 -10.92 16.56 23.52
CA LEU A 12 -9.50 16.38 23.36
C LEU A 12 -8.82 17.16 24.50
N VAL A 13 -7.89 16.50 25.19
CA VAL A 13 -7.04 17.12 26.20
C VAL A 13 -5.62 17.13 25.63
N THR A 14 -5.01 18.30 25.60
CA THR A 14 -3.68 18.50 25.04
C THR A 14 -2.97 19.64 25.78
N ASP A 15 -1.64 19.57 25.85
CA ASP A 15 -0.75 20.66 26.25
C ASP A 15 -0.28 21.50 25.04
N PHE A 16 -0.79 21.20 23.86
CA PHE A 16 -0.45 21.88 22.62
C PHE A 16 -1.08 23.28 22.60
N SER A 17 -0.29 24.32 22.45
CA SER A 17 -0.72 25.73 22.47
C SER A 17 -1.24 26.26 21.12
N GLU A 18 -1.41 25.36 20.15
CA GLU A 18 -1.86 25.69 18.81
C GLU A 18 -3.39 25.90 18.73
N PRO A 19 -3.90 26.59 17.68
CA PRO A 19 -5.33 26.77 17.47
C PRO A 19 -6.08 25.44 17.37
N ILE A 20 -7.32 25.40 17.86
CA ILE A 20 -8.14 24.19 17.97
C ILE A 20 -8.29 23.41 16.64
N HIS A 21 -8.39 24.13 15.52
CA HIS A 21 -8.50 23.49 14.20
C HIS A 21 -7.23 22.73 13.82
N PHE A 22 -6.06 23.23 14.21
CA PHE A 22 -4.78 22.55 14.01
C PHE A 22 -4.64 21.33 14.93
N VAL A 23 -4.99 21.48 16.21
CA VAL A 23 -4.98 20.36 17.16
C VAL A 23 -5.91 19.24 16.70
N PHE A 24 -7.08 19.58 16.22
CA PHE A 24 -8.04 18.62 15.69
C PHE A 24 -7.52 17.92 14.41
N TRP A 25 -6.95 18.67 13.50
CA TRP A 25 -6.31 18.13 12.31
C TRP A 25 -5.16 17.19 12.67
N PHE A 26 -4.25 17.63 13.54
CA PHE A 26 -3.11 16.83 14.00
C PHE A 26 -3.55 15.52 14.67
N TYR A 27 -4.53 15.58 15.54
CA TYR A 27 -5.10 14.39 16.18
C TYR A 27 -5.69 13.40 15.14
N ASN A 28 -6.36 13.91 14.13
CA ASN A 28 -6.95 13.07 13.07
C ASN A 28 -5.90 12.37 12.19
N GLN A 29 -4.66 12.86 12.14
CA GLN A 29 -3.58 12.17 11.41
C GLN A 29 -3.29 10.77 11.99
N ARG A 30 -3.58 10.56 13.27
CA ARG A 30 -3.50 9.25 13.91
C ARG A 30 -4.38 8.19 13.21
N GLY A 31 -5.53 8.59 12.69
CA GLY A 31 -6.42 7.70 11.93
C GLY A 31 -5.73 7.08 10.71
N GLY A 32 -4.79 7.77 10.09
CA GLY A 32 -3.97 7.24 9.00
C GLY A 32 -3.12 6.05 9.44
N ALA A 33 -2.40 6.18 10.55
CA ALA A 33 -1.60 5.11 11.11
C ALA A 33 -2.44 3.88 11.53
N GLU A 34 -3.60 4.13 12.14
CA GLU A 34 -4.53 3.05 12.52
C GLU A 34 -5.05 2.29 11.30
N ASN A 35 -5.34 2.99 10.20
CA ASN A 35 -5.75 2.36 8.94
C ASN A 35 -4.64 1.50 8.33
N LEU A 36 -3.39 1.95 8.36
CA LEU A 36 -2.24 1.18 7.88
C LEU A 36 -2.03 -0.09 8.71
N ILE A 37 -2.13 0.00 10.03
CA ILE A 37 -2.04 -1.17 10.92
C ILE A 37 -3.19 -2.15 10.63
N LYS A 38 -4.42 -1.65 10.47
CA LYS A 38 -5.58 -2.46 10.13
C LYS A 38 -5.40 -3.18 8.79
N GLU A 39 -4.89 -2.49 7.79
CA GLU A 39 -4.60 -3.06 6.48
C GLU A 39 -3.51 -4.14 6.57
N ALA A 40 -2.41 -3.88 7.26
CA ALA A 40 -1.35 -4.85 7.48
C ALA A 40 -1.87 -6.11 8.19
N ASN A 41 -2.73 -5.94 9.18
CA ASN A 41 -3.35 -7.05 9.89
C ASN A 41 -4.27 -7.90 9.01
N ASN A 42 -5.13 -7.25 8.22
CA ASN A 42 -6.15 -7.92 7.44
C ASN A 42 -5.61 -8.46 6.11
N ASP A 43 -4.82 -7.66 5.41
CA ASP A 43 -4.44 -7.91 4.02
C ASP A 43 -3.06 -8.55 3.89
N ALA A 44 -2.12 -8.24 4.80
CA ALA A 44 -0.80 -8.87 4.84
C ALA A 44 -0.75 -10.10 5.78
N GLY A 45 -1.80 -10.37 6.53
CA GLY A 45 -1.89 -11.54 7.40
C GLY A 45 -1.06 -11.46 8.67
N LEU A 46 -0.81 -10.25 9.20
CA LEU A 46 -0.02 -10.08 10.43
C LEU A 46 -0.66 -10.70 11.66
N THR A 47 -1.99 -10.87 11.66
CA THR A 47 -2.74 -11.53 12.75
C THR A 47 -2.68 -13.06 12.68
N ALA A 48 -2.15 -13.63 11.62
CA ALA A 48 -2.03 -15.08 11.50
C ALA A 48 -0.92 -15.61 12.40
N HIS A 49 -1.23 -16.67 13.11
CA HIS A 49 -0.29 -17.43 13.95
C HIS A 49 -0.14 -18.85 13.38
N PRO A 50 0.73 -19.05 12.36
CA PRO A 50 0.81 -20.33 11.64
C PRO A 50 1.38 -21.46 12.48
N SER A 51 1.93 -21.17 13.65
CA SER A 51 2.58 -22.19 14.50
C SER A 51 2.34 -21.91 16.00
N GLY A 52 2.47 -22.94 16.82
CA GLY A 52 2.56 -22.81 18.28
C GLY A 52 3.92 -22.28 18.77
N ARG A 53 4.89 -22.08 17.89
CA ARG A 53 6.24 -21.63 18.26
C ARG A 53 6.38 -20.13 18.03
N PHE A 54 6.91 -19.43 19.03
CA PHE A 54 7.09 -17.98 18.99
C PHE A 54 8.06 -17.52 17.89
N ASP A 55 9.19 -18.22 17.72
CA ASP A 55 10.20 -17.93 16.70
C ASP A 55 9.65 -18.04 15.26
N VAL A 56 8.82 -19.05 15.00
CA VAL A 56 8.17 -19.24 13.69
C VAL A 56 7.17 -18.11 13.42
N ASN A 57 6.38 -17.72 14.41
CA ASN A 57 5.43 -16.62 14.29
C ASN A 57 6.15 -15.27 14.11
N GLY A 58 7.29 -15.08 14.79
CA GLY A 58 8.14 -13.92 14.60
C GLY A 58 8.67 -13.79 13.16
N ASN A 59 9.15 -14.90 12.58
CA ASN A 59 9.60 -14.93 11.18
C ASN A 59 8.43 -14.67 10.22
N HIS A 60 7.25 -15.24 10.48
CA HIS A 60 6.05 -14.96 9.68
C HIS A 60 5.71 -13.47 9.69
N PHE A 61 5.71 -12.84 10.87
CA PHE A 61 5.46 -11.41 11.01
C PHE A 61 6.44 -10.57 10.17
N GLN A 62 7.75 -10.88 10.25
CA GLN A 62 8.76 -10.15 9.47
C GLN A 62 8.55 -10.31 7.95
N LEU A 63 8.22 -11.51 7.49
CA LEU A 63 7.93 -11.76 6.08
C LEU A 63 6.66 -11.03 5.61
N ALA A 64 5.61 -11.01 6.44
CA ALA A 64 4.38 -10.28 6.13
C ALA A 64 4.62 -8.75 6.06
N MET A 65 5.43 -8.21 6.97
CA MET A 65 5.83 -6.79 6.94
C MET A 65 6.67 -6.46 5.71
N LEU A 66 7.59 -7.35 5.32
CA LEU A 66 8.37 -7.20 4.10
C LEU A 66 7.46 -7.17 2.86
N ALA A 67 6.53 -8.12 2.76
CA ALA A 67 5.56 -8.18 1.66
C ALA A 67 4.69 -6.90 1.60
N TYR A 68 4.24 -6.41 2.75
CA TYR A 68 3.50 -5.15 2.85
C TYR A 68 4.33 -3.96 2.35
N ASN A 69 5.58 -3.83 2.79
CA ASN A 69 6.48 -2.78 2.35
C ASN A 69 6.78 -2.85 0.84
N LEU A 70 6.99 -4.05 0.29
CA LEU A 70 7.18 -4.24 -1.15
C LEU A 70 5.95 -3.79 -1.94
N ASN A 71 4.74 -4.06 -1.44
CA ASN A 71 3.52 -3.56 -2.06
C ASN A 71 3.44 -2.03 -2.01
N CYS A 72 3.79 -1.41 -0.88
CA CYS A 72 3.84 0.05 -0.77
C CYS A 72 4.82 0.65 -1.79
N TRP A 73 5.98 0.03 -1.97
CA TRP A 73 6.96 0.45 -2.98
C TRP A 73 6.42 0.28 -4.39
N LEU A 74 5.76 -0.84 -4.68
CA LEU A 74 5.12 -1.08 -5.97
C LEU A 74 4.12 0.05 -6.30
N MET A 75 3.31 0.46 -5.33
CA MET A 75 2.37 1.56 -5.48
C MET A 75 3.07 2.90 -5.70
N LEU A 76 4.18 3.17 -4.99
CA LEU A 76 4.99 4.36 -5.18
C LEU A 76 5.59 4.43 -6.59
N PHE A 77 6.11 3.32 -7.11
CA PHE A 77 6.63 3.26 -8.48
C PHE A 77 5.57 3.42 -9.55
N ASN A 78 4.31 3.08 -9.22
CA ASN A 78 3.21 3.22 -10.17
C ASN A 78 2.62 4.64 -10.22
N ARG A 79 3.02 5.54 -9.32
CA ARG A 79 2.57 6.94 -9.31
C ARG A 79 3.02 7.66 -10.58
N GLU A 80 2.13 8.46 -11.13
CA GLU A 80 2.48 9.37 -12.23
C GLU A 80 3.15 10.62 -11.67
N PRO A 81 4.25 11.11 -12.27
CA PRO A 81 4.94 12.31 -11.79
C PRO A 81 4.10 13.58 -11.83
N GLN A 82 3.03 13.57 -12.64
CA GLN A 82 2.15 14.73 -12.88
C GLN A 82 0.81 14.62 -12.14
N ALA A 83 0.55 13.51 -11.44
CA ALA A 83 -0.66 13.41 -10.63
C ALA A 83 -0.54 14.37 -9.46
N ASP A 84 -1.50 15.27 -9.31
CA ASP A 84 -1.63 16.13 -8.14
C ASP A 84 -1.58 15.27 -6.87
N ALA A 85 -0.83 15.73 -5.85
CA ALA A 85 -0.66 15.00 -4.60
C ALA A 85 -2.02 14.66 -3.93
N THR A 86 -3.07 15.41 -4.27
CA THR A 86 -4.46 15.18 -3.85
C THR A 86 -5.10 13.94 -4.48
N GLU A 87 -4.62 13.47 -5.63
CA GLU A 87 -5.14 12.28 -6.32
C GLU A 87 -4.42 10.97 -5.93
N LEU A 88 -3.47 11.04 -5.03
CA LEU A 88 -2.75 9.86 -4.53
C LEU A 88 -3.68 9.01 -3.66
N ARG A 89 -4.65 8.37 -4.30
CA ARG A 89 -5.52 7.41 -3.63
C ARG A 89 -4.69 6.26 -3.09
N HIS A 90 -4.77 6.08 -1.79
CA HIS A 90 -4.23 4.88 -1.17
C HIS A 90 -4.94 3.65 -1.75
N THR A 91 -4.15 2.74 -2.31
CA THR A 91 -4.66 1.46 -2.80
C THR A 91 -4.28 0.39 -1.78
N THR A 92 -5.27 -0.27 -1.19
CA THR A 92 -5.02 -1.31 -0.21
C THR A 92 -4.26 -2.49 -0.81
N LEU A 93 -3.55 -3.25 0.03
CA LEU A 93 -2.81 -4.44 -0.38
C LEU A 93 -3.73 -5.46 -1.08
N ALA A 94 -4.97 -5.65 -0.60
CA ALA A 94 -5.95 -6.52 -1.23
C ALA A 94 -6.25 -6.08 -2.66
N THR A 95 -6.56 -4.79 -2.86
CA THR A 95 -6.84 -4.22 -4.19
C THR A 95 -5.62 -4.30 -5.10
N SER A 96 -4.44 -3.98 -4.59
CA SER A 96 -3.19 -4.02 -5.32
C SER A 96 -2.86 -5.44 -5.82
N ARG A 97 -3.10 -6.48 -4.99
CA ARG A 97 -2.94 -7.88 -5.43
C ARG A 97 -3.87 -8.23 -6.58
N LEU A 98 -5.14 -7.83 -6.52
CA LEU A 98 -6.10 -8.08 -7.61
C LEU A 98 -5.65 -7.39 -8.91
N ARG A 99 -5.12 -6.18 -8.79
CA ARG A 99 -4.72 -5.37 -9.95
C ARG A 99 -3.39 -5.81 -10.57
N PHE A 100 -2.44 -6.32 -9.80
CA PHE A 100 -1.07 -6.54 -10.28
C PHE A 100 -0.55 -7.98 -10.16
N LEU A 101 -1.12 -8.78 -9.25
CA LEU A 101 -0.67 -10.15 -9.02
C LEU A 101 -1.63 -11.20 -9.56
N PHE A 102 -2.94 -10.98 -9.43
CA PHE A 102 -3.95 -11.92 -9.92
C PHE A 102 -4.34 -11.67 -11.38
N VAL A 103 -3.34 -11.51 -12.23
CA VAL A 103 -3.55 -11.30 -13.68
C VAL A 103 -3.50 -12.65 -14.37
N ALA A 104 -4.53 -12.95 -15.17
CA ALA A 104 -4.58 -14.18 -15.94
C ALA A 104 -3.42 -14.23 -16.94
N ALA A 105 -2.67 -15.34 -16.93
CA ALA A 105 -1.52 -15.51 -17.78
C ALA A 105 -1.38 -16.97 -18.27
N LYS A 106 -0.81 -17.14 -19.45
CA LYS A 106 -0.45 -18.43 -20.04
C LYS A 106 1.05 -18.60 -20.05
N ILE A 107 1.54 -19.68 -19.45
CA ILE A 107 2.95 -20.08 -19.55
C ILE A 107 3.12 -20.90 -20.83
N TRP A 108 4.05 -20.50 -21.66
CA TRP A 108 4.39 -21.22 -22.87
C TRP A 108 5.87 -21.65 -22.89
N ARG A 109 6.15 -22.76 -23.54
CA ARG A 109 7.50 -23.26 -23.81
C ARG A 109 7.64 -23.55 -25.30
N HIS A 110 8.62 -22.95 -25.93
CA HIS A 110 8.94 -23.19 -27.34
C HIS A 110 10.44 -23.03 -27.58
N ALA A 111 11.05 -23.96 -28.34
CA ALA A 111 12.46 -23.93 -28.73
C ALA A 111 13.42 -23.65 -27.56
N GLY A 112 13.23 -24.34 -26.42
CA GLY A 112 14.08 -24.18 -25.23
C GLY A 112 13.86 -22.88 -24.43
N ARG A 113 12.90 -22.03 -24.85
CA ARG A 113 12.53 -20.79 -24.14
C ARG A 113 11.22 -20.97 -23.40
N THR A 114 11.14 -20.36 -22.24
CA THR A 114 9.90 -20.28 -21.46
C THR A 114 9.49 -18.82 -21.36
N GLY A 115 8.23 -18.53 -21.57
CA GLY A 115 7.69 -17.18 -21.44
C GLY A 115 6.31 -17.18 -20.79
N ILE A 116 5.87 -16.00 -20.43
CA ILE A 116 4.55 -15.74 -19.86
C ILE A 116 3.85 -14.76 -20.78
N SER A 117 2.64 -15.12 -21.21
CA SER A 117 1.76 -14.25 -21.99
C SER A 117 0.57 -13.86 -21.11
N TYR A 118 0.43 -12.58 -20.80
CA TYR A 118 -0.69 -12.06 -20.03
C TYR A 118 -1.93 -11.88 -20.90
N SER A 119 -3.11 -11.90 -20.28
CA SER A 119 -4.38 -11.69 -20.97
C SER A 119 -4.46 -10.30 -21.58
N ASP A 120 -4.88 -10.20 -22.84
CA ASP A 120 -5.13 -8.94 -23.52
C ASP A 120 -6.41 -8.25 -23.07
N HIS A 121 -7.31 -8.97 -22.38
CA HIS A 121 -8.58 -8.48 -21.87
C HIS A 121 -8.47 -7.86 -20.47
N TYR A 122 -7.27 -7.60 -20.01
CA TYR A 122 -7.04 -6.98 -18.71
C TYR A 122 -7.24 -5.47 -18.81
N GLU A 123 -8.23 -4.92 -18.12
CA GLU A 123 -8.65 -3.52 -18.20
C GLU A 123 -7.51 -2.53 -17.85
N GLU A 124 -6.65 -2.90 -16.92
CA GLU A 124 -5.55 -2.05 -16.47
C GLU A 124 -4.20 -2.38 -17.13
N LYS A 125 -4.22 -2.97 -18.31
CA LYS A 125 -3.02 -3.37 -19.07
C LYS A 125 -2.00 -2.23 -19.17
N GLY A 126 -2.44 -1.00 -19.49
CA GLY A 126 -1.56 0.15 -19.63
C GLY A 126 -0.85 0.53 -18.33
N VAL A 127 -1.54 0.41 -17.19
CA VAL A 127 -0.97 0.67 -15.84
C VAL A 127 0.06 -0.40 -15.51
N PHE A 128 -0.25 -1.66 -15.77
CA PHE A 128 0.65 -2.79 -15.53
C PHE A 128 1.91 -2.70 -16.41
N GLU A 129 1.78 -2.39 -17.70
CA GLU A 129 2.91 -2.23 -18.62
C GLU A 129 3.83 -1.08 -18.20
N ARG A 130 3.28 0.07 -17.79
CA ARG A 130 4.07 1.18 -17.24
C ARG A 130 4.86 0.76 -16.01
N LEU A 131 4.21 0.07 -15.08
CA LEU A 131 4.86 -0.44 -13.87
C LEU A 131 6.01 -1.37 -14.23
N MET A 132 5.78 -2.38 -15.08
CA MET A 132 6.81 -3.33 -15.51
C MET A 132 7.98 -2.65 -16.21
N ASN A 133 7.70 -1.65 -17.05
CA ASN A 133 8.75 -0.89 -17.71
C ASN A 133 9.58 -0.05 -16.75
N ARG A 134 8.97 0.48 -15.67
CA ARG A 134 9.69 1.20 -14.60
C ARG A 134 10.55 0.25 -13.79
N LEU A 135 10.03 -0.91 -13.41
CA LEU A 135 10.77 -1.93 -12.66
C LEU A 135 11.97 -2.45 -13.45
N ARG A 136 11.82 -2.71 -14.74
CA ARG A 136 12.93 -3.13 -15.63
C ARG A 136 14.05 -2.09 -15.74
N LYS A 137 13.71 -0.80 -15.61
CA LYS A 137 14.73 0.27 -15.61
C LYS A 137 15.54 0.34 -14.31
N ILE A 138 15.03 -0.21 -13.23
CA ILE A 138 15.72 -0.26 -11.94
C ILE A 138 16.80 -1.36 -11.94
N GLU A 139 16.51 -2.49 -12.59
CA GLU A 139 17.34 -3.69 -12.60
C GLU A 139 18.81 -3.45 -13.04
N PRO A 140 19.14 -2.63 -14.06
CA PRO A 140 20.52 -2.47 -14.51
C PRO A 140 21.34 -1.40 -13.78
N ARG A 141 20.72 -0.57 -12.96
CA ARG A 141 21.36 0.67 -12.45
C ARG A 141 21.54 0.68 -10.94
N GLY A 142 22.13 -0.35 -10.37
CA GLY A 142 22.39 -0.37 -8.94
C GLY A 142 22.47 1.02 -8.30
N SER A 143 21.80 1.21 -7.20
CA SER A 143 21.85 2.34 -6.25
C SER A 143 21.36 3.75 -6.65
N GLY A 144 20.94 4.02 -7.87
CA GLY A 144 20.56 5.37 -8.30
C GLY A 144 19.07 5.73 -8.30
N TYR A 145 18.19 4.75 -8.12
CA TYR A 145 16.73 4.96 -8.13
C TYR A 145 16.16 4.85 -6.71
N ALA A 146 16.27 5.92 -5.97
CA ALA A 146 15.38 6.10 -4.83
C ALA A 146 13.98 6.46 -5.36
N PRO A 147 12.90 5.86 -4.84
CA PRO A 147 11.56 6.36 -5.12
C PRO A 147 11.52 7.82 -4.69
N VAL A 148 11.00 8.69 -5.55
CA VAL A 148 10.79 10.09 -5.19
C VAL A 148 9.68 10.09 -4.13
N LEU A 149 10.09 10.10 -2.88
CA LEU A 149 9.21 10.38 -1.76
C LEU A 149 8.94 11.89 -1.83
N LEU A 150 7.89 12.27 -2.53
CA LEU A 150 7.37 13.62 -2.39
C LEU A 150 6.92 13.74 -0.93
N PRO A 151 7.47 14.72 -0.15
CA PRO A 151 6.95 14.98 1.16
C PRO A 151 5.45 15.23 1.02
N ALA A 152 4.66 14.62 1.89
CA ALA A 152 3.27 15.01 2.02
C ALA A 152 3.29 16.51 2.31
N LEU A 153 2.85 17.31 1.36
CA LEU A 153 2.66 18.74 1.60
C LEU A 153 1.63 18.85 2.71
N CYS A 154 2.10 19.32 3.85
CA CYS A 154 1.26 19.67 5.00
C CYS A 154 0.25 20.77 4.63
#